data_9cf8b44e4318eb516fcccdd4cd4f7438
#
_entry.id   9cf8b44e4318eb516fcccdd4cd4f7438
#
_cell.length_a   1.000
_cell.length_b   1.000
_cell.length_c   1.000
_cell.angle_alpha   90.00
_cell.angle_beta   90.00
_cell.angle_gamma   90.00
#
_symmetry.space_group_name_H-M   'P 1'
#
loop_
_entity.id
_entity.type
_entity.pdbx_description
1 polymer ?
#
loop_
_entity_poly.entity_id
_entity_poly.type
_entity_poly.pdbx_seq_one_letter_code
_entity_poly.pdbx_strand_id
1 'polypeptide(L)'
;SMAVKKLSAKIKKQPLYKTFFIKNNFRLPFPLMNIINGGAHADNGLRIQEFMIRPDRAKNFTDAMRICFLVIKNLSKIIKNKGLSTSVGDEGGFAPMISNNNQALDLIVSAIRKSGFVNGKDVSICLDVAANELYKRNKYSIHSKSYISVERSIQEYKKMINKYKIKSIEDPFAENDLSLIHISEPTRR
;
A
#
# COMPACT_ATOMS: atom_id res chain seq x y z
N SER A 1 -24.44 -7.80 -16.23
CA SER A 1 -24.11 -6.41 -15.95
C SER A 1 -24.54 -5.98 -14.55
N MET A 2 -23.95 -4.90 -14.02
CA MET A 2 -24.27 -4.36 -12.70
C MET A 2 -25.77 -3.96 -12.61
N ALA A 3 -26.34 -3.43 -13.68
CA ALA A 3 -27.76 -3.04 -13.73
C ALA A 3 -28.70 -4.23 -13.45
N VAL A 4 -28.45 -5.38 -14.07
CA VAL A 4 -29.23 -6.61 -13.85
C VAL A 4 -29.12 -7.07 -12.40
N LYS A 5 -27.91 -7.01 -11.80
CA LYS A 5 -27.71 -7.38 -10.40
C LYS A 5 -28.41 -6.42 -9.44
N LYS A 6 -28.37 -5.11 -9.71
CA LYS A 6 -29.12 -4.10 -8.93
C LYS A 6 -30.64 -4.34 -9.00
N LEU A 7 -31.17 -4.64 -10.19
CA LEU A 7 -32.59 -4.99 -10.36
C LEU A 7 -32.95 -6.25 -9.57
N SER A 8 -32.14 -7.31 -9.70
CA SER A 8 -32.33 -8.56 -8.94
C SER A 8 -32.35 -8.33 -7.43
N ALA A 9 -31.42 -7.50 -6.92
CA ALA A 9 -31.36 -7.14 -5.50
C ALA A 9 -32.65 -6.42 -5.05
N LYS A 10 -33.14 -5.47 -5.87
CA LYS A 10 -34.38 -4.73 -5.60
C LYS A 10 -35.59 -5.66 -5.57
N ILE A 11 -35.75 -6.54 -6.57
CA ILE A 11 -36.86 -7.53 -6.65
C ILE A 11 -36.83 -8.45 -5.42
N LYS A 12 -35.64 -8.96 -5.06
CA LYS A 12 -35.45 -9.87 -3.92
C LYS A 12 -35.43 -9.16 -2.56
N LYS A 13 -35.60 -7.83 -2.52
CA LYS A 13 -35.53 -7.01 -1.30
C LYS A 13 -34.31 -7.33 -0.42
N GLN A 14 -33.12 -7.46 -1.04
CA GLN A 14 -31.90 -7.78 -0.34
C GLN A 14 -30.74 -6.90 -0.78
N PRO A 15 -29.68 -6.71 0.04
CA PRO A 15 -28.49 -5.97 -0.34
C PRO A 15 -27.82 -6.53 -1.60
N LEU A 16 -27.27 -5.63 -2.42
CA LEU A 16 -26.67 -6.00 -3.71
C LEU A 16 -25.60 -7.09 -3.57
N TYR A 17 -24.73 -7.01 -2.56
CA TYR A 17 -23.66 -7.97 -2.36
C TYR A 17 -24.18 -9.42 -2.21
N LYS A 18 -25.38 -9.63 -1.63
CA LYS A 18 -26.00 -10.96 -1.49
C LYS A 18 -26.39 -11.58 -2.83
N THR A 19 -26.50 -10.80 -3.90
CA THR A 19 -26.86 -11.32 -5.24
C THR A 19 -25.69 -11.95 -6.00
N PHE A 20 -24.45 -11.78 -5.51
CA PHE A 20 -23.25 -12.28 -6.18
C PHE A 20 -22.81 -13.66 -5.68
N PHE A 21 -23.34 -14.13 -4.56
CA PHE A 21 -22.87 -15.34 -3.90
C PHE A 21 -24.02 -16.33 -3.65
N ILE A 22 -23.72 -17.62 -3.77
CA ILE A 22 -24.63 -18.71 -3.48
C ILE A 22 -24.62 -19.08 -1.98
N LYS A 23 -23.49 -18.86 -1.31
CA LYS A 23 -23.30 -19.16 0.12
C LYS A 23 -23.30 -17.89 0.96
N ASN A 24 -23.97 -17.89 2.10
CA ASN A 24 -24.14 -16.73 3.01
C ASN A 24 -22.92 -16.46 3.91
N ASN A 25 -21.71 -16.88 3.53
CA ASN A 25 -20.51 -16.63 4.32
C ASN A 25 -19.74 -15.44 3.76
N PHE A 26 -20.22 -14.23 4.07
CA PHE A 26 -19.59 -12.98 3.63
C PHE A 26 -18.51 -12.56 4.62
N ARG A 27 -17.33 -12.21 4.08
CA ARG A 27 -16.25 -11.60 4.85
C ARG A 27 -15.81 -10.31 4.18
N LEU A 28 -15.61 -9.28 4.98
CA LEU A 28 -14.94 -8.07 4.49
C LEU A 28 -13.45 -8.39 4.27
N PRO A 29 -12.83 -7.87 3.19
CA PRO A 29 -11.40 -7.99 2.99
C PRO A 29 -10.63 -7.22 4.07
N PHE A 30 -9.37 -7.59 4.29
CA PHE A 30 -8.47 -6.76 5.09
C PHE A 30 -8.23 -5.42 4.38
N PRO A 31 -8.26 -4.30 5.12
CA PRO A 31 -7.96 -3.01 4.52
C PRO A 31 -6.47 -2.92 4.16
N LEU A 32 -6.16 -2.34 3.01
CA LEU A 32 -4.87 -1.74 2.71
C LEU A 32 -4.99 -0.27 3.07
N MET A 33 -4.34 0.16 4.15
CA MET A 33 -4.50 1.51 4.66
C MET A 33 -3.26 2.33 4.34
N ASN A 34 -3.41 3.35 3.51
CA ASN A 34 -2.36 4.29 3.19
C ASN A 34 -2.03 5.15 4.43
N ILE A 35 -0.77 5.15 4.86
CA ILE A 35 -0.32 5.84 6.07
C ILE A 35 0.82 6.83 5.85
N ILE A 36 1.54 6.71 4.73
CA ILE A 36 2.49 7.73 4.25
C ILE A 36 2.27 7.90 2.74
N ASN A 37 2.11 9.15 2.32
CA ASN A 37 1.99 9.56 0.94
C ASN A 37 3.33 10.05 0.39
N GLY A 38 3.56 9.76 -0.89
CA GLY A 38 4.65 10.32 -1.69
C GLY A 38 4.22 10.48 -3.15
N GLY A 39 5.16 10.47 -4.08
CA GLY A 39 4.87 10.59 -5.51
C GLY A 39 3.98 11.78 -5.84
N ALA A 40 2.93 11.56 -6.64
CA ALA A 40 1.97 12.60 -7.00
C ALA A 40 1.02 13.00 -5.86
N HIS A 41 0.89 12.17 -4.80
CA HIS A 41 -0.04 12.41 -3.69
C HIS A 41 0.54 13.30 -2.58
N ALA A 42 1.81 13.73 -2.67
CA ALA A 42 2.44 14.60 -1.67
C ALA A 42 3.61 15.40 -2.27
N ASP A 43 3.69 16.67 -1.91
CA ASP A 43 4.83 17.52 -2.26
C ASP A 43 6.00 17.26 -1.29
N ASN A 44 6.62 16.09 -1.44
CA ASN A 44 7.82 15.69 -0.71
C ASN A 44 8.80 14.96 -1.64
N GLY A 45 9.92 14.49 -1.11
CA GLY A 45 10.95 13.84 -1.91
C GLY A 45 10.74 12.34 -2.15
N LEU A 46 9.65 11.74 -1.68
CA LEU A 46 9.35 10.32 -1.87
C LEU A 46 8.95 10.03 -3.32
N ARG A 47 9.39 8.91 -3.85
CA ARG A 47 9.08 8.48 -5.22
C ARG A 47 7.92 7.51 -5.28
N ILE A 48 7.80 6.62 -4.31
CA ILE A 48 6.68 5.70 -4.16
C ILE A 48 5.46 6.49 -3.70
N GLN A 49 4.31 6.25 -4.33
CA GLN A 49 3.10 7.04 -4.15
C GLN A 49 2.40 6.73 -2.83
N GLU A 50 2.27 5.44 -2.48
CA GLU A 50 1.58 5.03 -1.26
C GLU A 50 2.36 3.98 -0.49
N PHE A 51 2.48 4.24 0.82
CA PHE A 51 3.01 3.28 1.78
C PHE A 51 1.86 2.85 2.68
N MET A 52 1.40 1.63 2.48
CA MET A 52 0.23 1.07 3.13
C MET A 52 0.60 0.04 4.19
N ILE A 53 -0.32 -0.17 5.13
CA ILE A 53 -0.28 -1.31 6.06
C ILE A 53 -1.51 -2.20 5.86
N ARG A 54 -1.30 -3.52 6.08
CA ARG A 54 -2.34 -4.54 6.10
C ARG A 54 -2.30 -5.27 7.45
N PRO A 55 -3.39 -5.24 8.24
CA PRO A 55 -3.43 -5.84 9.58
C PRO A 55 -3.71 -7.35 9.51
N ASP A 56 -2.69 -8.16 9.20
CA ASP A 56 -2.81 -9.61 8.94
C ASP A 56 -3.33 -10.42 10.15
N ARG A 57 -3.06 -9.94 11.37
CA ARG A 57 -3.49 -10.59 12.61
C ARG A 57 -4.95 -10.32 12.99
N ALA A 58 -5.61 -9.41 12.30
CA ALA A 58 -6.95 -8.99 12.66
C ALA A 58 -7.96 -10.15 12.62
N LYS A 59 -8.80 -10.25 13.64
CA LYS A 59 -9.85 -11.28 13.74
C LYS A 59 -11.08 -10.97 12.88
N ASN A 60 -11.34 -9.69 12.68
CA ASN A 60 -12.45 -9.15 11.91
C ASN A 60 -12.13 -7.72 11.45
N PHE A 61 -13.03 -7.10 10.68
CA PHE A 61 -12.82 -5.77 10.13
C PHE A 61 -12.68 -4.69 11.23
N THR A 62 -13.46 -4.76 12.31
CA THR A 62 -13.36 -3.82 13.44
C THR A 62 -11.99 -3.90 14.12
N ASP A 63 -11.50 -5.12 14.34
CA ASP A 63 -10.16 -5.33 14.89
C ASP A 63 -9.06 -4.86 13.92
N ALA A 64 -9.26 -5.05 12.61
CA ALA A 64 -8.38 -4.52 11.58
C ALA A 64 -8.25 -2.99 11.67
N MET A 65 -9.37 -2.28 11.77
CA MET A 65 -9.38 -0.82 11.91
C MET A 65 -8.71 -0.37 13.22
N ARG A 66 -8.93 -1.09 14.32
CA ARG A 66 -8.27 -0.82 15.61
C ARG A 66 -6.75 -0.96 15.51
N ILE A 67 -6.25 -2.02 14.86
CA ILE A 67 -4.82 -2.23 14.64
C ILE A 67 -4.23 -1.09 13.81
N CYS A 68 -4.86 -0.77 12.67
CA CYS A 68 -4.43 0.35 11.82
C CYS A 68 -4.37 1.67 12.57
N PHE A 69 -5.41 1.98 13.35
CA PHE A 69 -5.46 3.20 14.19
C PHE A 69 -4.28 3.27 15.16
N LEU A 70 -3.94 2.17 15.84
CA LEU A 70 -2.82 2.13 16.78
C LEU A 70 -1.49 2.40 16.08
N VAL A 71 -1.27 1.80 14.90
CA VAL A 71 -0.05 2.03 14.11
C VAL A 71 0.04 3.47 13.64
N ILE A 72 -1.05 4.02 13.08
CA ILE A 72 -1.10 5.42 12.60
C ILE A 72 -0.84 6.40 13.75
N LYS A 73 -1.47 6.19 14.91
CA LYS A 73 -1.25 7.02 16.10
C LYS A 73 0.21 7.02 16.58
N ASN A 74 0.86 5.86 16.58
CA ASN A 74 2.28 5.75 16.92
C ASN A 74 3.18 6.33 15.82
N LEU A 75 2.83 6.16 14.54
CA LEU A 75 3.53 6.79 13.42
C LEU A 75 3.51 8.32 13.56
N SER A 76 2.35 8.91 13.83
CA SER A 76 2.22 10.36 14.08
C SER A 76 3.16 10.84 15.19
N LYS A 77 3.21 10.12 16.32
CA LYS A 77 4.12 10.46 17.41
C LYS A 77 5.60 10.38 17.02
N ILE A 78 5.98 9.35 16.23
CA ILE A 78 7.35 9.19 15.77
C ILE A 78 7.75 10.32 14.81
N ILE A 79 6.86 10.67 13.87
CA ILE A 79 7.08 11.78 12.92
C ILE A 79 7.26 13.08 13.69
N LYS A 80 6.36 13.40 14.63
CA LYS A 80 6.46 14.63 15.47
C LYS A 80 7.75 14.68 16.29
N ASN A 81 8.14 13.56 16.91
CA ASN A 81 9.36 13.50 17.72
C ASN A 81 10.64 13.68 16.89
N LYS A 82 10.57 13.51 15.57
CA LYS A 82 11.66 13.80 14.65
C LYS A 82 11.61 15.24 14.10
N GLY A 83 10.69 16.07 14.58
CA GLY A 83 10.51 17.45 14.10
C GLY A 83 9.90 17.52 12.69
N LEU A 84 9.29 16.43 12.20
CA LEU A 84 8.69 16.38 10.88
C LEU A 84 7.19 16.70 10.93
N SER A 85 6.65 17.24 9.82
CA SER A 85 5.22 17.53 9.67
C SER A 85 4.38 16.25 9.68
N THR A 86 3.21 16.32 10.32
CA THR A 86 2.15 15.32 10.25
C THR A 86 0.98 15.79 9.37
N SER A 87 1.20 16.77 8.48
CA SER A 87 0.24 17.09 7.43
C SER A 87 -0.01 15.85 6.58
N VAL A 88 -1.23 15.74 6.05
CA VAL A 88 -1.64 14.61 5.23
C VAL A 88 -1.58 14.97 3.75
N GLY A 89 -1.33 13.98 2.92
CA GLY A 89 -1.46 14.09 1.47
C GLY A 89 -2.90 13.78 1.00
N ASP A 90 -3.07 13.66 -0.29
CA ASP A 90 -4.37 13.54 -0.96
C ASP A 90 -5.15 12.29 -0.52
N GLU A 91 -4.46 11.20 -0.21
CA GLU A 91 -5.04 9.93 0.22
C GLU A 91 -5.08 9.75 1.75
N GLY A 92 -4.87 10.82 2.51
CA GLY A 92 -4.99 10.82 3.98
C GLY A 92 -3.79 10.24 4.74
N GLY A 93 -2.77 9.71 4.10
CA GLY A 93 -1.49 9.34 4.71
C GLY A 93 -0.67 10.57 5.07
N PHE A 94 0.23 10.46 6.05
CA PHE A 94 1.15 11.57 6.39
C PHE A 94 2.08 11.89 5.22
N ALA A 95 2.39 13.15 5.04
CA ALA A 95 3.31 13.65 4.01
C ALA A 95 4.54 14.34 4.62
N PRO A 96 5.38 13.63 5.41
CA PRO A 96 6.57 14.23 5.98
C PRO A 96 7.57 14.61 4.89
N MET A 97 8.32 15.71 5.11
CA MET A 97 9.39 16.14 4.22
C MET A 97 10.61 15.23 4.37
N ILE A 98 10.55 14.07 3.70
CA ILE A 98 11.64 13.09 3.59
C ILE A 98 11.80 12.71 2.12
N SER A 99 13.03 12.41 1.72
CA SER A 99 13.37 12.18 0.31
C SER A 99 13.79 10.74 -0.02
N ASN A 100 13.65 9.83 0.94
CA ASN A 100 14.14 8.45 0.81
C ASN A 100 13.05 7.46 1.23
N ASN A 101 12.66 6.58 0.31
CA ASN A 101 11.66 5.54 0.56
C ASN A 101 12.03 4.64 1.77
N ASN A 102 13.32 4.35 1.98
CA ASN A 102 13.75 3.57 3.14
C ASN A 102 13.46 4.28 4.46
N GLN A 103 13.58 5.62 4.52
CA GLN A 103 13.22 6.37 5.72
C GLN A 103 11.72 6.25 6.03
N ALA A 104 10.86 6.31 5.01
CA ALA A 104 9.43 6.08 5.18
C ALA A 104 9.16 4.68 5.73
N LEU A 105 9.79 3.65 5.14
CA LEU A 105 9.65 2.26 5.58
C LEU A 105 10.18 2.04 7.00
N ASP A 106 11.30 2.65 7.37
CA ASP A 106 11.87 2.58 8.74
C ASP A 106 10.94 3.23 9.77
N LEU A 107 10.26 4.34 9.42
CA LEU A 107 9.24 4.97 10.26
C LEU A 107 8.04 4.03 10.49
N ILE A 108 7.57 3.37 9.43
CA ILE A 108 6.45 2.43 9.49
C ILE A 108 6.79 1.21 10.35
N VAL A 109 7.95 0.59 10.12
CA VAL A 109 8.42 -0.56 10.93
C VAL A 109 8.52 -0.18 12.40
N SER A 110 9.05 1.02 12.68
CA SER A 110 9.14 1.54 14.05
C SER A 110 7.76 1.75 14.68
N ALA A 111 6.78 2.24 13.89
CA ALA A 111 5.41 2.45 14.34
C ALA A 111 4.70 1.11 14.63
N ILE A 112 4.85 0.12 13.74
CA ILE A 112 4.32 -1.24 13.93
C ILE A 112 4.85 -1.84 15.23
N ARG A 113 6.17 -1.78 15.44
CA ARG A 113 6.82 -2.29 16.66
C ARG A 113 6.35 -1.57 17.91
N LYS A 114 6.29 -0.23 17.87
CA LYS A 114 5.82 0.59 19.00
C LYS A 114 4.35 0.33 19.36
N SER A 115 3.57 -0.19 18.42
CA SER A 115 2.17 -0.59 18.62
C SER A 115 2.03 -2.00 19.19
N GLY A 116 3.13 -2.71 19.47
CA GLY A 116 3.13 -4.07 20.01
C GLY A 116 2.92 -5.16 18.94
N PHE A 117 3.14 -4.84 17.66
CA PHE A 117 2.98 -5.77 16.55
C PHE A 117 4.31 -6.13 15.89
N VAL A 118 4.35 -7.31 15.25
CA VAL A 118 5.50 -7.81 14.49
C VAL A 118 5.29 -7.53 13.00
N ASN A 119 6.24 -6.79 12.40
CA ASN A 119 6.23 -6.50 10.97
C ASN A 119 6.34 -7.79 10.14
N GLY A 120 5.48 -7.92 9.13
CA GLY A 120 5.42 -9.08 8.23
C GLY A 120 4.72 -10.31 8.80
N LYS A 121 4.28 -10.27 10.08
CA LYS A 121 3.52 -11.32 10.75
C LYS A 121 2.16 -10.83 11.21
N ASP A 122 2.11 -9.79 12.04
CA ASP A 122 0.88 -9.24 12.59
C ASP A 122 0.33 -8.10 11.73
N VAL A 123 1.24 -7.29 11.19
CA VAL A 123 0.97 -6.19 10.26
C VAL A 123 2.01 -6.23 9.15
N SER A 124 1.58 -6.27 7.92
CA SER A 124 2.45 -6.22 6.74
C SER A 124 2.46 -4.86 6.09
N ILE A 125 3.56 -4.55 5.42
CA ILE A 125 3.69 -3.36 4.56
C ILE A 125 3.30 -3.74 3.14
N CYS A 126 2.54 -2.86 2.50
CA CYS A 126 2.17 -2.93 1.09
C CYS A 126 2.51 -1.58 0.44
N LEU A 127 2.82 -1.59 -0.84
CA LEU A 127 3.18 -0.37 -1.59
C LEU A 127 2.28 -0.22 -2.81
N ASP A 128 2.00 1.01 -3.18
CA ASP A 128 1.64 1.41 -4.53
C ASP A 128 2.72 2.34 -5.06
N VAL A 129 3.37 1.93 -6.13
CA VAL A 129 4.51 2.66 -6.71
C VAL A 129 4.05 3.69 -7.73
N ALA A 130 2.93 3.43 -8.42
CA ALA A 130 2.45 4.21 -9.55
C ALA A 130 3.56 4.46 -10.59
N ALA A 131 4.21 3.39 -11.04
CA ALA A 131 5.47 3.46 -11.77
C ALA A 131 5.38 4.14 -13.15
N ASN A 132 4.18 4.37 -13.68
CA ASN A 132 3.99 5.20 -14.89
C ASN A 132 4.61 6.60 -14.71
N GLU A 133 4.45 7.21 -13.52
CA GLU A 133 5.00 8.53 -13.18
C GLU A 133 6.53 8.51 -13.05
N LEU A 134 7.12 7.33 -12.86
CA LEU A 134 8.55 7.13 -12.63
C LEU A 134 9.30 6.64 -13.87
N TYR A 135 8.60 6.34 -14.94
CA TYR A 135 9.12 5.70 -16.13
C TYR A 135 9.50 6.71 -17.22
N LYS A 136 10.71 6.56 -17.78
CA LYS A 136 11.16 7.34 -18.94
C LYS A 136 12.24 6.59 -19.71
N ARG A 137 12.06 6.42 -21.01
CA ARG A 137 13.06 5.82 -21.92
C ARG A 137 13.62 4.49 -21.40
N ASN A 138 12.75 3.54 -21.07
CA ASN A 138 13.08 2.22 -20.53
C ASN A 138 13.90 2.25 -19.21
N LYS A 139 13.71 3.28 -18.40
CA LYS A 139 14.37 3.44 -17.10
C LYS A 139 13.37 3.93 -16.05
N TYR A 140 13.65 3.63 -14.79
CA TYR A 140 12.80 3.99 -13.66
C TYR A 140 13.56 4.87 -12.65
N SER A 141 12.86 5.82 -12.03
CA SER A 141 13.40 6.68 -10.98
C SER A 141 12.77 6.37 -9.61
N ILE A 142 13.03 5.17 -9.06
CA ILE A 142 12.34 4.64 -7.87
C ILE A 142 12.79 5.30 -6.56
N HIS A 143 14.08 5.63 -6.43
CA HIS A 143 14.64 6.12 -5.17
C HIS A 143 14.95 7.61 -5.15
N SER A 144 15.22 8.16 -6.32
CA SER A 144 15.65 9.54 -6.49
C SER A 144 15.28 10.04 -7.88
N LYS A 145 15.65 11.27 -8.22
CA LYS A 145 15.49 11.79 -9.59
C LYS A 145 16.38 11.09 -10.63
N SER A 146 17.34 10.24 -10.18
CA SER A 146 18.19 9.46 -11.09
C SER A 146 17.47 8.26 -11.64
N TYR A 147 17.59 8.04 -12.96
CA TYR A 147 16.98 6.91 -13.65
C TYR A 147 17.91 5.70 -13.65
N ILE A 148 17.37 4.53 -13.33
CA ILE A 148 18.07 3.23 -13.32
C ILE A 148 17.43 2.28 -14.32
N SER A 149 18.18 1.25 -14.74
CA SER A 149 17.66 0.24 -15.66
C SER A 149 16.54 -0.59 -15.00
N VAL A 150 15.80 -1.32 -15.83
CA VAL A 150 14.75 -2.26 -15.41
C VAL A 150 15.31 -3.30 -14.44
N GLU A 151 16.43 -3.94 -14.79
CA GLU A 151 17.07 -4.98 -13.98
C GLU A 151 17.49 -4.43 -12.61
N ARG A 152 18.02 -3.22 -12.59
CA ARG A 152 18.38 -2.55 -11.34
C ARG A 152 17.15 -2.24 -10.50
N SER A 153 16.03 -1.84 -11.12
CA SER A 153 14.77 -1.59 -10.45
C SER A 153 14.24 -2.85 -9.77
N ILE A 154 14.28 -3.99 -10.47
CA ILE A 154 13.90 -5.29 -9.92
C ILE A 154 14.76 -5.63 -8.68
N GLN A 155 16.07 -5.41 -8.75
CA GLN A 155 16.96 -5.66 -7.62
C GLN A 155 16.65 -4.77 -6.42
N GLU A 156 16.33 -3.50 -6.65
CA GLU A 156 15.96 -2.58 -5.56
C GLU A 156 14.63 -3.00 -4.91
N TYR A 157 13.60 -3.41 -5.68
CA TYR A 157 12.37 -3.97 -5.12
C TYR A 157 12.65 -5.25 -4.31
N LYS A 158 13.46 -6.18 -4.81
CA LYS A 158 13.84 -7.39 -4.07
C LYS A 158 14.51 -7.07 -2.73
N LYS A 159 15.39 -6.07 -2.69
CA LYS A 159 16.03 -5.61 -1.45
C LYS A 159 15.00 -5.05 -0.46
N MET A 160 14.08 -4.18 -0.94
CA MET A 160 13.02 -3.63 -0.09
C MET A 160 12.09 -4.72 0.43
N ILE A 161 11.64 -5.65 -0.42
CA ILE A 161 10.79 -6.79 -0.04
C ILE A 161 11.44 -7.60 1.08
N ASN A 162 12.70 -7.96 0.92
CA ASN A 162 13.41 -8.79 1.89
C ASN A 162 13.65 -8.06 3.21
N LYS A 163 14.09 -6.79 3.16
CA LYS A 163 14.40 -5.99 4.34
C LYS A 163 13.16 -5.64 5.16
N TYR A 164 12.10 -5.21 4.50
CA TYR A 164 10.90 -4.66 5.15
C TYR A 164 9.73 -5.64 5.21
N LYS A 165 9.89 -6.87 4.68
CA LYS A 165 8.83 -7.90 4.64
C LYS A 165 7.58 -7.41 3.92
N ILE A 166 7.77 -6.70 2.80
CA ILE A 166 6.68 -6.19 1.96
C ILE A 166 5.90 -7.36 1.38
N LYS A 167 4.57 -7.30 1.42
CA LYS A 167 3.68 -8.39 0.99
C LYS A 167 3.03 -8.16 -0.37
N SER A 168 2.90 -6.92 -0.80
CA SER A 168 2.41 -6.58 -2.14
C SER A 168 3.01 -5.28 -2.62
N ILE A 169 3.20 -5.18 -3.91
CA ILE A 169 3.57 -3.95 -4.62
C ILE A 169 2.60 -3.82 -5.79
N GLU A 170 1.81 -2.76 -5.78
CA GLU A 170 0.93 -2.35 -6.86
C GLU A 170 1.70 -1.47 -7.83
N ASP A 171 1.44 -1.63 -9.10
CA ASP A 171 2.04 -0.88 -10.22
C ASP A 171 3.57 -0.69 -10.11
N PRO A 172 4.36 -1.77 -9.90
CA PRO A 172 5.81 -1.66 -9.76
C PRO A 172 6.51 -1.27 -11.06
N PHE A 173 5.84 -1.42 -12.21
CA PHE A 173 6.33 -1.12 -13.55
C PHE A 173 5.25 -0.41 -14.37
N ALA A 174 5.69 0.29 -15.43
CA ALA A 174 4.78 1.01 -16.30
C ALA A 174 3.80 0.07 -17.03
N GLU A 175 2.57 0.50 -17.20
CA GLU A 175 1.47 -0.28 -17.81
C GLU A 175 1.77 -0.77 -19.24
N ASN A 176 2.62 -0.07 -19.98
CA ASN A 176 3.03 -0.43 -21.32
C ASN A 176 4.24 -1.38 -21.36
N ASP A 177 4.81 -1.72 -20.21
CA ASP A 177 5.94 -2.66 -20.11
C ASP A 177 5.44 -4.08 -19.89
N LEU A 178 4.73 -4.63 -20.87
CA LEU A 178 4.10 -5.95 -20.82
C LEU A 178 5.09 -7.09 -20.54
N SER A 179 6.36 -6.93 -20.89
CA SER A 179 7.39 -7.94 -20.61
C SER A 179 7.63 -8.13 -19.11
N LEU A 180 7.42 -7.08 -18.31
CA LEU A 180 7.60 -7.10 -16.87
C LEU A 180 6.31 -7.43 -16.11
N ILE A 181 5.15 -7.06 -16.63
CA ILE A 181 3.86 -7.37 -16.04
C ILE A 181 3.68 -8.89 -15.93
N HIS A 182 4.03 -9.66 -16.95
CA HIS A 182 3.98 -11.12 -16.91
C HIS A 182 4.89 -11.77 -15.87
N ILE A 183 5.95 -11.08 -15.43
CA ILE A 183 6.88 -11.56 -14.40
C ILE A 183 6.42 -11.17 -13.00
N SER A 184 5.71 -10.05 -12.86
CA SER A 184 5.31 -9.47 -11.57
C SER A 184 3.92 -9.93 -11.11
N GLU A 185 3.02 -10.29 -12.02
CA GLU A 185 1.72 -10.83 -11.65
C GLU A 185 1.84 -12.27 -11.13
N PRO A 186 1.38 -12.57 -9.90
CA PRO A 186 1.24 -13.94 -9.48
C PRO A 186 0.24 -14.61 -10.40
N THR A 187 0.67 -15.66 -11.11
CA THR A 187 -0.25 -16.54 -11.83
C THR A 187 -1.37 -16.94 -10.88
N ARG A 188 -2.56 -16.41 -11.09
CA ARG A 188 -3.76 -16.87 -10.39
C ARG A 188 -3.97 -18.34 -10.81
N ARG A 189 -3.62 -19.25 -9.92
CA ARG A 189 -4.09 -20.64 -9.96
C ARG A 189 -5.43 -20.76 -9.26
#